data_2dc2e87a6c655a97cdee409f0efaffda
#
_entry.id   2dc2e87a6c655a97cdee409f0efaffda
#
_cell.length_a   1.000
_cell.length_b   1.000
_cell.length_c   1.000
_cell.angle_alpha   90.00
_cell.angle_beta   90.00
_cell.angle_gamma   90.00
#
_symmetry.space_group_name_H-M   'P 1'
#
loop_
_entity.id
_entity.type
_entity.pdbx_description
1 polymer ?
#
loop_
_entity_poly.entity_id
_entity_poly.type
_entity_poly.pdbx_seq_one_letter_code
_entity_poly.pdbx_strand_id
1 'polypeptide(L)'
;KDSEVFESLTYRTFRYVQIEIQTGSEPLLVKEISSTFVGFPFTQKAQLQSSTIDFQPYLTIGWRTARLCAVDTYMDCPYYEQLQYIGDARIQALVSYFNAGDDRLARNALNQMEHSRMAEGITLSRHPSFSPQQIPTFSLWYIGMLQDYLKYRGDANFIKEKLQGVRNILWFFEKYQNAEGSLRKVPYWIFTDWVENRKGWSNGEAPYGKNGASAVLDLQLLWGYQVAADLESQLGMKAYAEMYAQKALQLKKMILQKYWDASKGILADTEEKEV
;
A
#
# COMPACT_ATOMS: atom_id res chain seq x y z
N LYS A 1 36.93 -24.42 29.52
CA LYS A 1 36.74 -23.14 28.81
C LYS A 1 35.28 -23.07 28.42
N ASP A 2 34.63 -21.97 28.80
CA ASP A 2 33.21 -21.79 28.56
C ASP A 2 32.98 -21.53 27.05
N SER A 3 31.86 -21.97 26.58
CA SER A 3 31.40 -21.69 25.21
C SER A 3 30.73 -20.34 25.20
N GLU A 4 31.17 -19.45 24.33
CA GLU A 4 30.54 -18.16 24.11
C GLU A 4 29.59 -18.27 22.91
N VAL A 5 28.45 -17.60 23.00
CA VAL A 5 27.48 -17.49 21.90
C VAL A 5 27.42 -16.02 21.46
N PHE A 6 27.62 -15.81 20.18
CA PHE A 6 27.45 -14.51 19.57
C PHE A 6 26.20 -14.51 18.71
N GLU A 7 25.24 -13.64 19.02
CA GLU A 7 24.00 -13.49 18.29
C GLU A 7 23.79 -12.02 17.88
N SER A 8 23.42 -11.79 16.64
CA SER A 8 23.11 -10.45 16.16
C SER A 8 21.78 -9.99 16.74
N LEU A 9 21.73 -8.80 17.32
CA LEU A 9 20.50 -8.18 17.80
C LEU A 9 19.60 -7.67 16.67
N THR A 10 20.13 -7.55 15.46
CA THR A 10 19.39 -7.04 14.31
C THR A 10 19.09 -8.14 13.32
N TYR A 11 17.85 -8.12 12.83
CA TYR A 11 17.39 -8.94 11.72
C TYR A 11 18.22 -8.65 10.45
N ARG A 12 18.60 -9.72 9.72
CA ARG A 12 19.36 -9.65 8.48
C ARG A 12 18.71 -10.52 7.41
N THR A 13 18.62 -10.00 6.19
CA THR A 13 18.26 -10.78 5.02
C THR A 13 19.52 -11.06 4.21
N PHE A 14 19.74 -12.32 3.86
CA PHE A 14 20.94 -12.74 3.13
C PHE A 14 20.64 -13.93 2.23
N ARG A 15 21.47 -14.10 1.22
CA ARG A 15 21.54 -15.31 0.37
C ARG A 15 22.82 -16.10 0.62
N TYR A 16 23.91 -15.38 0.88
CA TYR A 16 25.23 -15.93 1.15
C TYR A 16 25.78 -15.25 2.40
N VAL A 17 26.57 -16.01 3.16
CA VAL A 17 27.27 -15.52 4.34
C VAL A 17 28.75 -15.82 4.16
N GLN A 18 29.59 -14.80 4.31
CA GLN A 18 31.04 -14.96 4.40
C GLN A 18 31.44 -14.72 5.84
N ILE A 19 32.28 -15.61 6.36
CA ILE A 19 32.77 -15.53 7.75
C ILE A 19 34.28 -15.38 7.67
N GLU A 20 34.80 -14.28 8.23
CA GLU A 20 36.21 -14.00 8.37
C GLU A 20 36.58 -14.10 9.85
N ILE A 21 37.58 -14.92 10.15
CA ILE A 21 38.04 -15.15 11.51
C ILE A 21 39.50 -14.75 11.61
N GLN A 22 39.80 -13.84 12.52
CA GLN A 22 41.16 -13.44 12.87
C GLN A 22 41.43 -13.82 14.33
N THR A 23 42.49 -14.56 14.58
CA THR A 23 42.91 -14.95 15.92
C THR A 23 44.29 -14.38 16.22
N GLY A 24 44.59 -14.17 17.49
CA GLY A 24 45.94 -13.86 17.98
C GLY A 24 46.80 -15.12 18.15
N SER A 25 47.43 -15.25 19.29
CA SER A 25 48.25 -16.40 19.66
C SER A 25 47.50 -17.67 20.00
N GLU A 26 46.21 -17.52 20.36
CA GLU A 26 45.34 -18.63 20.75
C GLU A 26 44.38 -19.01 19.61
N PRO A 27 44.14 -20.32 19.37
CA PRO A 27 43.19 -20.77 18.38
C PRO A 27 41.75 -20.58 18.82
N LEU A 28 40.87 -20.24 17.86
CA LEU A 28 39.43 -20.23 18.06
C LEU A 28 38.81 -21.54 17.54
N LEU A 29 38.02 -22.18 18.36
CA LEU A 29 37.21 -23.33 17.95
C LEU A 29 35.78 -22.86 17.69
N VAL A 30 35.35 -22.83 16.41
CA VAL A 30 33.97 -22.59 16.01
C VAL A 30 33.21 -23.91 16.16
N LYS A 31 32.26 -23.99 17.08
CA LYS A 31 31.47 -25.20 17.34
C LYS A 31 30.25 -25.31 16.43
N GLU A 32 29.63 -24.17 16.18
CA GLU A 32 28.37 -24.13 15.40
C GLU A 32 28.23 -22.78 14.72
N ILE A 33 27.65 -22.79 13.52
CA ILE A 33 27.17 -21.62 12.81
C ILE A 33 25.76 -21.94 12.37
N SER A 34 24.79 -21.17 12.85
CA SER A 34 23.37 -21.38 12.58
C SER A 34 22.67 -20.07 12.23
N SER A 35 21.51 -20.19 11.63
CA SER A 35 20.61 -19.05 11.40
C SER A 35 19.20 -19.41 11.78
N THR A 36 18.48 -18.46 12.39
CA THR A 36 17.09 -18.64 12.76
C THR A 36 16.21 -17.79 11.85
N PHE A 37 15.20 -18.40 11.23
CA PHE A 37 14.21 -17.66 10.47
C PHE A 37 13.33 -16.86 11.43
N VAL A 38 13.19 -15.56 11.15
CA VAL A 38 12.30 -14.64 11.88
C VAL A 38 11.21 -14.17 10.91
N GLY A 39 9.97 -14.29 11.31
CA GLY A 39 8.83 -13.87 10.52
C GLY A 39 7.52 -13.97 11.30
N PHE A 40 6.49 -13.29 10.83
CA PHE A 40 5.17 -13.38 11.44
C PHE A 40 4.64 -14.82 11.37
N PRO A 41 4.07 -15.36 12.44
CA PRO A 41 3.69 -16.79 12.55
C PRO A 41 2.37 -17.09 11.80
N PHE A 42 2.34 -16.82 10.51
CA PHE A 42 1.22 -17.20 9.66
C PHE A 42 1.12 -18.72 9.53
N THR A 43 -0.10 -19.22 9.60
CA THR A 43 -0.43 -20.60 9.24
C THR A 43 -1.21 -20.60 7.93
N GLN A 44 -0.64 -21.20 6.88
CA GLN A 44 -1.33 -21.35 5.60
C GLN A 44 -2.54 -22.27 5.74
N LYS A 45 -3.71 -21.79 5.32
CA LYS A 45 -4.98 -22.54 5.35
C LYS A 45 -5.57 -22.72 3.95
N ALA A 46 -5.24 -21.83 3.02
CA ALA A 46 -5.76 -21.89 1.66
C ALA A 46 -5.14 -23.05 0.87
N GLN A 47 -5.97 -23.65 0.04
CA GLN A 47 -5.59 -24.63 -0.97
C GLN A 47 -6.28 -24.28 -2.27
N LEU A 48 -5.58 -24.39 -3.38
CA LEU A 48 -6.12 -24.20 -4.72
C LEU A 48 -5.78 -25.42 -5.57
N GLN A 49 -6.80 -25.98 -6.20
CA GLN A 49 -6.65 -27.06 -7.17
C GLN A 49 -7.29 -26.63 -8.50
N SER A 50 -6.65 -26.99 -9.60
CA SER A 50 -7.16 -26.74 -10.94
C SER A 50 -6.89 -27.96 -11.82
N SER A 51 -7.82 -28.27 -12.72
CA SER A 51 -7.68 -29.36 -13.69
C SER A 51 -6.96 -28.94 -14.97
N THR A 52 -6.71 -27.67 -15.18
CA THR A 52 -6.19 -27.13 -16.45
C THR A 52 -4.81 -26.51 -16.32
N ILE A 53 -4.49 -25.90 -15.20
CA ILE A 53 -3.23 -25.19 -14.96
C ILE A 53 -2.70 -25.57 -13.57
N ASP A 54 -1.43 -25.91 -13.48
CA ASP A 54 -0.77 -26.07 -12.17
C ASP A 54 -0.36 -24.69 -11.64
N PHE A 55 -1.12 -24.17 -10.67
CA PHE A 55 -0.82 -22.90 -9.99
C PHE A 55 0.14 -23.07 -8.80
N GLN A 56 0.48 -24.30 -8.41
CA GLN A 56 1.25 -24.55 -7.20
C GLN A 56 2.61 -23.84 -7.17
N PRO A 57 3.40 -23.76 -8.26
CA PRO A 57 4.64 -23.01 -8.26
C PRO A 57 4.47 -21.52 -7.94
N TYR A 58 3.44 -20.88 -8.52
CA TYR A 58 3.13 -19.45 -8.30
C TYR A 58 2.68 -19.20 -6.86
N LEU A 59 1.81 -20.06 -6.34
CA LEU A 59 1.34 -19.94 -4.95
C LEU A 59 2.48 -20.13 -3.95
N THR A 60 3.38 -21.06 -4.21
CA THR A 60 4.55 -21.33 -3.36
C THR A 60 5.48 -20.12 -3.31
N ILE A 61 5.80 -19.52 -4.47
CA ILE A 61 6.65 -18.33 -4.56
C ILE A 61 5.97 -17.13 -3.89
N GLY A 62 4.70 -16.89 -4.22
CA GLY A 62 3.93 -15.77 -3.65
C GLY A 62 3.80 -15.85 -2.14
N TRP A 63 3.47 -17.03 -1.60
CA TRP A 63 3.36 -17.23 -0.16
C TRP A 63 4.70 -17.10 0.56
N ARG A 64 5.77 -17.64 -0.03
CA ARG A 64 7.13 -17.47 0.51
C ARG A 64 7.50 -15.99 0.59
N THR A 65 7.28 -15.23 -0.49
CA THR A 65 7.57 -13.79 -0.54
C THR A 65 6.76 -13.03 0.51
N ALA A 66 5.46 -13.29 0.62
CA ALA A 66 4.61 -12.65 1.64
C ALA A 66 5.11 -12.90 3.06
N ARG A 67 5.60 -14.11 3.36
CA ARG A 67 6.18 -14.43 4.68
C ARG A 67 7.51 -13.73 4.95
N LEU A 68 8.34 -13.55 3.92
CA LEU A 68 9.62 -12.84 4.05
C LEU A 68 9.41 -11.34 4.24
N CYS A 69 8.28 -10.79 3.81
CA CYS A 69 7.90 -9.38 3.96
C CYS A 69 6.96 -9.14 5.15
N ALA A 70 6.92 -10.05 6.12
CA ALA A 70 6.03 -9.96 7.28
C ALA A 70 6.78 -10.40 8.55
N VAL A 71 7.10 -9.44 9.42
CA VAL A 71 7.74 -9.65 10.72
C VAL A 71 6.87 -9.01 11.79
N ASP A 72 7.23 -7.87 12.33
CA ASP A 72 6.41 -7.08 13.27
C ASP A 72 5.37 -6.22 12.54
N THR A 73 5.70 -5.89 11.29
CA THR A 73 4.87 -5.16 10.33
C THR A 73 4.94 -5.86 8.98
N TYR A 74 4.10 -5.47 8.04
CA TYR A 74 4.39 -5.71 6.63
C TYR A 74 5.61 -4.87 6.22
N MET A 75 6.32 -5.31 5.19
CA MET A 75 7.47 -4.59 4.63
C MET A 75 7.37 -4.62 3.11
N ASP A 76 7.67 -3.49 2.46
CA ASP A 76 7.77 -3.38 1.00
C ASP A 76 8.75 -4.41 0.42
N CYS A 77 9.89 -4.54 1.05
CA CYS A 77 10.89 -5.54 0.73
C CYS A 77 11.64 -6.00 2.00
N PRO A 78 12.18 -7.23 2.02
CA PRO A 78 12.84 -7.75 3.22
C PRO A 78 14.32 -7.36 3.33
N TYR A 79 14.89 -6.65 2.36
CA TYR A 79 16.33 -6.40 2.28
C TYR A 79 16.72 -4.92 2.33
N TYR A 80 16.24 -4.08 1.40
CA TYR A 80 16.68 -2.69 1.31
C TYR A 80 15.98 -1.77 2.31
N GLU A 81 14.70 -1.49 2.10
CA GLU A 81 13.97 -0.50 2.89
C GLU A 81 13.42 -1.08 4.19
N GLN A 82 12.81 -2.25 4.15
CA GLN A 82 12.20 -2.93 5.30
C GLN A 82 11.12 -2.04 5.97
N LEU A 83 10.34 -1.31 5.17
CA LEU A 83 9.39 -0.31 5.62
C LEU A 83 7.95 -0.68 5.27
N GLN A 84 7.04 -0.33 6.16
CA GLN A 84 5.62 -0.58 5.96
C GLN A 84 4.98 0.56 5.16
N TYR A 85 4.99 0.46 3.83
CA TYR A 85 4.25 1.34 2.95
C TYR A 85 2.77 0.93 2.85
N ILE A 86 1.88 1.91 2.68
CA ILE A 86 0.42 1.66 2.59
C ILE A 86 0.07 0.86 1.34
N GLY A 87 0.63 1.24 0.17
CA GLY A 87 0.34 0.56 -1.09
C GLY A 87 0.66 -0.92 -1.01
N ASP A 88 1.86 -1.24 -0.55
CA ASP A 88 2.36 -2.60 -0.35
C ASP A 88 1.57 -3.35 0.71
N ALA A 89 1.37 -2.72 1.88
CA ALA A 89 0.66 -3.32 3.00
C ALA A 89 -0.78 -3.70 2.65
N ARG A 90 -1.48 -2.93 1.79
CA ARG A 90 -2.81 -3.28 1.31
C ARG A 90 -2.82 -4.60 0.55
N ILE A 91 -1.88 -4.79 -0.37
CA ILE A 91 -1.76 -6.02 -1.17
C ILE A 91 -1.39 -7.19 -0.27
N GLN A 92 -0.43 -7.00 0.63
CA GLN A 92 0.03 -8.03 1.57
C GLN A 92 -1.07 -8.44 2.55
N ALA A 93 -1.90 -7.49 3.00
CA ALA A 93 -3.06 -7.77 3.83
C ALA A 93 -4.06 -8.70 3.10
N LEU A 94 -4.37 -8.41 1.82
CA LEU A 94 -5.22 -9.29 1.00
C LEU A 94 -4.61 -10.70 0.88
N VAL A 95 -3.30 -10.81 0.62
CA VAL A 95 -2.60 -12.11 0.60
C VAL A 95 -2.76 -12.84 1.92
N SER A 96 -2.64 -12.14 3.06
CA SER A 96 -2.82 -12.71 4.40
C SER A 96 -4.25 -13.20 4.62
N TYR A 97 -5.25 -12.42 4.20
CA TYR A 97 -6.66 -12.80 4.33
C TYR A 97 -6.97 -14.08 3.55
N PHE A 98 -6.53 -14.15 2.29
CA PHE A 98 -6.81 -15.30 1.44
C PHE A 98 -6.03 -16.55 1.84
N ASN A 99 -4.76 -16.42 2.24
CA ASN A 99 -3.92 -17.60 2.50
C ASN A 99 -4.00 -18.09 3.95
N ALA A 100 -4.06 -17.21 4.92
CA ALA A 100 -4.02 -17.57 6.34
C ALA A 100 -5.35 -17.32 7.07
N GLY A 101 -6.16 -16.38 6.58
CA GLY A 101 -7.30 -15.84 7.31
C GLY A 101 -6.88 -15.05 8.56
N ASP A 102 -5.61 -14.70 8.67
CA ASP A 102 -5.03 -13.95 9.80
C ASP A 102 -5.00 -12.46 9.47
N ASP A 103 -5.57 -11.66 10.34
CA ASP A 103 -5.72 -10.22 10.15
C ASP A 103 -4.92 -9.37 11.16
N ARG A 104 -4.15 -9.99 12.04
CA ARG A 104 -3.44 -9.28 13.12
C ARG A 104 -2.48 -8.23 12.60
N LEU A 105 -1.64 -8.56 11.60
CA LEU A 105 -0.74 -7.59 10.98
C LEU A 105 -1.50 -6.50 10.22
N ALA A 106 -2.56 -6.85 9.51
CA ALA A 106 -3.38 -5.88 8.80
C ALA A 106 -4.06 -4.88 9.75
N ARG A 107 -4.59 -5.37 10.87
CA ARG A 107 -5.18 -4.56 11.93
C ARG A 107 -4.14 -3.63 12.56
N ASN A 108 -2.93 -4.15 12.81
CA ASN A 108 -1.81 -3.36 13.30
C ASN A 108 -1.42 -2.26 12.29
N ALA A 109 -1.27 -2.61 11.00
CA ALA A 109 -0.96 -1.67 9.94
C ALA A 109 -2.00 -0.54 9.84
N LEU A 110 -3.31 -0.88 9.85
CA LEU A 110 -4.38 0.11 9.84
C LEU A 110 -4.31 1.08 11.02
N ASN A 111 -4.00 0.60 12.21
CA ASN A 111 -3.83 1.45 13.39
C ASN A 111 -2.59 2.34 13.28
N GLN A 112 -1.46 1.77 12.88
CA GLN A 112 -0.21 2.53 12.73
C GLN A 112 -0.35 3.62 11.68
N MET A 113 -0.98 3.34 10.54
CA MET A 113 -1.23 4.34 9.51
C MET A 113 -2.20 5.44 10.01
N GLU A 114 -3.25 5.09 10.74
CA GLU A 114 -4.14 6.10 11.35
C GLU A 114 -3.38 7.00 12.33
N HIS A 115 -2.49 6.45 13.15
CA HIS A 115 -1.66 7.21 14.08
C HIS A 115 -0.61 8.10 13.39
N SER A 116 -0.23 7.80 12.15
CA SER A 116 0.68 8.63 11.36
C SER A 116 0.04 9.87 10.74
N ARG A 117 -1.23 10.11 11.00
CA ARG A 117 -2.00 11.19 10.38
C ARG A 117 -1.42 12.56 10.66
N MET A 118 -1.22 13.31 9.59
CA MET A 118 -0.76 14.69 9.64
C MET A 118 -1.90 15.67 9.94
N ALA A 119 -1.56 16.85 10.42
CA ALA A 119 -2.54 17.93 10.67
C ALA A 119 -3.35 18.32 9.41
N GLU A 120 -2.78 18.13 8.23
CA GLU A 120 -3.43 18.41 6.94
C GLU A 120 -4.50 17.39 6.54
N GLY A 121 -4.53 16.22 7.20
CA GLY A 121 -5.55 15.19 7.03
C GLY A 121 -5.08 13.89 6.38
N ILE A 122 -3.97 13.89 5.62
CA ILE A 122 -3.40 12.67 5.04
C ILE A 122 -2.57 11.89 6.05
N THR A 123 -2.36 10.61 5.80
CA THR A 123 -1.42 9.75 6.54
C THR A 123 -0.01 9.92 5.98
N LEU A 124 1.01 9.50 6.72
CA LEU A 124 2.31 9.22 6.10
C LEU A 124 2.17 8.07 5.11
N SER A 125 3.07 8.01 4.14
CA SER A 125 3.10 6.94 3.12
C SER A 125 3.56 5.61 3.70
N ARG A 126 4.39 5.67 4.75
CA ARG A 126 5.01 4.55 5.46
C ARG A 126 5.10 4.87 6.95
N HIS A 127 4.77 3.90 7.78
CA HIS A 127 4.84 4.04 9.24
C HIS A 127 4.80 2.66 9.91
N PRO A 128 5.62 2.39 10.97
CA PRO A 128 6.60 3.31 11.56
C PRO A 128 7.82 3.56 10.68
N SER A 129 8.40 4.74 10.78
CA SER A 129 9.60 5.11 10.03
C SER A 129 10.36 6.21 10.74
N PHE A 130 11.68 6.15 10.71
CA PHE A 130 12.54 7.22 11.23
C PHE A 130 12.37 8.54 10.46
N SER A 131 12.20 8.45 9.14
CA SER A 131 12.03 9.62 8.28
C SER A 131 10.60 9.69 7.75
N PRO A 132 9.83 10.72 8.14
CA PRO A 132 8.48 10.90 7.63
C PRO A 132 8.52 11.14 6.12
N GLN A 133 7.59 10.51 5.40
CA GLN A 133 7.42 10.68 3.95
C GLN A 133 5.93 10.83 3.64
N GLN A 134 5.61 11.73 2.72
CA GLN A 134 4.26 12.01 2.28
C GLN A 134 4.09 11.55 0.83
N ILE A 135 3.17 10.63 0.61
CA ILE A 135 2.66 10.23 -0.71
C ILE A 135 1.14 10.31 -0.62
N PRO A 136 0.52 11.44 -1.02
CA PRO A 136 -0.92 11.64 -0.86
C PRO A 136 -1.78 10.54 -1.50
N THR A 137 -1.36 10.01 -2.63
CA THR A 137 -2.03 8.89 -3.32
C THR A 137 -2.12 7.64 -2.44
N PHE A 138 -1.14 7.38 -1.58
CA PHE A 138 -1.18 6.27 -0.63
C PHE A 138 -2.22 6.45 0.47
N SER A 139 -2.59 7.70 0.81
CA SER A 139 -3.73 7.92 1.70
C SER A 139 -5.07 7.52 1.06
N LEU A 140 -5.22 7.62 -0.26
CA LEU A 140 -6.37 7.03 -0.96
C LEU A 140 -6.34 5.50 -0.88
N TRP A 141 -5.17 4.88 -1.00
CA TRP A 141 -5.00 3.44 -0.83
C TRP A 141 -5.33 2.97 0.59
N TYR A 142 -5.07 3.80 1.62
CA TYR A 142 -5.50 3.54 2.99
C TYR A 142 -7.04 3.43 3.10
N ILE A 143 -7.80 4.30 2.40
CA ILE A 143 -9.27 4.20 2.34
C ILE A 143 -9.68 2.83 1.77
N GLY A 144 -9.00 2.38 0.70
CA GLY A 144 -9.23 1.06 0.14
C GLY A 144 -8.88 -0.09 1.07
N MET A 145 -7.81 0.06 1.86
CA MET A 145 -7.41 -0.93 2.84
C MET A 145 -8.46 -1.11 3.95
N LEU A 146 -9.13 -0.01 4.36
CA LEU A 146 -10.27 -0.06 5.29
C LEU A 146 -11.47 -0.82 4.70
N GLN A 147 -11.80 -0.58 3.42
CA GLN A 147 -12.87 -1.30 2.73
C GLN A 147 -12.55 -2.79 2.59
N ASP A 148 -11.32 -3.13 2.22
CA ASP A 148 -10.88 -4.51 2.11
C ASP A 148 -11.00 -5.23 3.47
N TYR A 149 -10.60 -4.57 4.55
CA TYR A 149 -10.73 -5.12 5.90
C TYR A 149 -12.20 -5.36 6.27
N LEU A 150 -13.07 -4.37 6.04
CA LEU A 150 -14.51 -4.54 6.26
C LEU A 150 -15.08 -5.72 5.47
N LYS A 151 -14.74 -5.80 4.19
CA LYS A 151 -15.24 -6.82 3.27
C LYS A 151 -14.80 -8.23 3.64
N TYR A 152 -13.53 -8.40 4.01
CA TYR A 152 -12.94 -9.72 4.19
C TYR A 152 -12.83 -10.15 5.66
N ARG A 153 -12.92 -9.22 6.62
CA ARG A 153 -12.79 -9.51 8.06
C ARG A 153 -14.05 -9.18 8.85
N GLY A 154 -14.87 -8.25 8.38
CA GLY A 154 -16.21 -7.98 8.91
C GLY A 154 -16.27 -7.21 10.23
N ASP A 155 -15.15 -6.69 10.78
CA ASP A 155 -15.19 -5.91 12.03
C ASP A 155 -15.62 -4.46 11.75
N ALA A 156 -16.94 -4.29 11.70
CA ALA A 156 -17.59 -3.02 11.41
C ALA A 156 -17.26 -1.92 12.44
N ASN A 157 -17.16 -2.27 13.72
CA ASN A 157 -16.85 -1.31 14.78
C ASN A 157 -15.43 -0.76 14.63
N PHE A 158 -14.47 -1.61 14.36
CA PHE A 158 -13.08 -1.21 14.13
C PHE A 158 -12.95 -0.23 12.95
N ILE A 159 -13.68 -0.46 11.86
CA ILE A 159 -13.65 0.42 10.68
C ILE A 159 -14.41 1.72 10.93
N LYS A 160 -15.54 1.66 11.65
CA LYS A 160 -16.34 2.83 11.98
C LYS A 160 -15.56 3.91 12.73
N GLU A 161 -14.67 3.51 13.63
CA GLU A 161 -13.79 4.42 14.38
C GLU A 161 -12.84 5.21 13.47
N LYS A 162 -12.55 4.72 12.26
CA LYS A 162 -11.61 5.31 11.30
C LYS A 162 -12.26 6.18 10.21
N LEU A 163 -13.61 6.28 10.20
CA LEU A 163 -14.32 7.06 9.17
C LEU A 163 -13.96 8.55 9.20
N GLN A 164 -13.66 9.11 10.37
CA GLN A 164 -13.21 10.50 10.45
C GLN A 164 -11.89 10.69 9.70
N GLY A 165 -11.01 9.70 9.76
CA GLY A 165 -9.76 9.69 8.99
C GLY A 165 -9.99 9.67 7.47
N VAL A 166 -10.97 8.90 7.01
CA VAL A 166 -11.38 8.89 5.58
C VAL A 166 -11.84 10.28 5.14
N ARG A 167 -12.70 10.94 5.95
CA ARG A 167 -13.18 12.31 5.67
C ARG A 167 -12.03 13.30 5.58
N ASN A 168 -11.08 13.22 6.50
CA ASN A 168 -9.92 14.11 6.54
C ASN A 168 -9.03 13.95 5.29
N ILE A 169 -8.81 12.71 4.82
CA ILE A 169 -8.07 12.45 3.58
C ILE A 169 -8.78 13.10 2.39
N LEU A 170 -10.07 12.85 2.23
CA LEU A 170 -10.81 13.41 1.08
C LEU A 170 -10.89 14.94 1.15
N TRP A 171 -11.04 15.52 2.34
CA TRP A 171 -10.98 16.96 2.52
C TRP A 171 -9.62 17.56 2.15
N PHE A 172 -8.50 16.85 2.38
CA PHE A 172 -7.20 17.27 1.89
C PHE A 172 -7.22 17.41 0.36
N PHE A 173 -7.69 16.40 -0.37
CA PHE A 173 -7.74 16.43 -1.84
C PHE A 173 -8.68 17.50 -2.38
N GLU A 174 -9.80 17.77 -1.70
CA GLU A 174 -10.77 18.81 -2.11
C GLU A 174 -10.15 20.18 -2.23
N LYS A 175 -9.14 20.52 -1.42
CA LYS A 175 -8.42 21.80 -1.49
C LYS A 175 -7.66 21.99 -2.81
N TYR A 176 -7.35 20.91 -3.49
CA TYR A 176 -6.57 20.89 -4.71
C TYR A 176 -7.41 20.61 -5.96
N GLN A 177 -8.72 20.52 -5.83
CA GLN A 177 -9.63 20.40 -6.96
C GLN A 177 -9.94 21.78 -7.57
N ASN A 178 -9.97 21.83 -8.90
CA ASN A 178 -10.53 23.00 -9.61
C ASN A 178 -12.06 22.97 -9.60
N ALA A 179 -12.70 23.95 -10.22
CA ALA A 179 -14.17 24.07 -10.28
C ALA A 179 -14.86 22.86 -10.97
N GLU A 180 -14.14 22.12 -11.81
CA GLU A 180 -14.65 20.92 -12.50
C GLU A 180 -14.42 19.64 -11.68
N GLY A 181 -13.71 19.73 -10.54
CA GLY A 181 -13.40 18.62 -9.64
C GLY A 181 -12.09 17.90 -9.93
N SER A 182 -11.33 18.30 -10.95
CA SER A 182 -10.05 17.68 -11.29
C SER A 182 -8.93 18.22 -10.39
N LEU A 183 -8.00 17.34 -10.01
CA LEU A 183 -6.87 17.68 -9.15
C LEU A 183 -5.85 18.57 -9.87
N ARG A 184 -5.28 19.51 -9.13
CA ARG A 184 -4.24 20.43 -9.59
C ARG A 184 -3.22 20.67 -8.50
N LYS A 185 -1.94 20.52 -8.84
CA LYS A 185 -0.82 20.90 -7.95
C LYS A 185 -0.95 20.33 -6.54
N VAL A 186 -1.32 19.07 -6.41
CA VAL A 186 -1.31 18.37 -5.13
C VAL A 186 0.13 18.36 -4.61
N PRO A 187 0.40 18.79 -3.36
CA PRO A 187 1.75 18.86 -2.82
C PRO A 187 2.32 17.46 -2.53
N TYR A 188 3.61 17.43 -2.26
CA TYR A 188 4.40 16.25 -1.93
C TYR A 188 4.65 15.33 -3.14
N TRP A 189 5.16 14.15 -2.89
CA TRP A 189 5.46 13.17 -3.93
C TRP A 189 4.20 12.43 -4.37
N ILE A 190 3.76 12.69 -5.59
CA ILE A 190 2.51 12.13 -6.14
C ILE A 190 2.81 10.79 -6.83
N PHE A 191 3.43 9.92 -6.06
CA PHE A 191 3.79 8.59 -6.54
C PHE A 191 2.55 7.77 -6.90
N THR A 192 2.61 7.11 -8.05
CA THR A 192 1.61 6.15 -8.51
C THR A 192 2.19 4.74 -8.54
N ASP A 193 3.26 4.55 -9.33
CA ASP A 193 4.05 3.31 -9.39
C ASP A 193 5.30 3.53 -10.26
N TRP A 194 6.27 2.63 -10.16
CA TRP A 194 7.44 2.62 -11.01
C TRP A 194 7.06 2.19 -12.42
N VAL A 195 7.02 3.16 -13.35
CA VAL A 195 6.75 2.92 -14.77
C VAL A 195 7.96 3.37 -15.57
N GLU A 196 8.62 2.40 -16.19
CA GLU A 196 9.80 2.65 -17.01
C GLU A 196 9.43 2.80 -18.49
N ASN A 197 10.23 3.58 -19.22
CA ASN A 197 10.16 3.70 -20.68
C ASN A 197 8.81 4.18 -21.24
N ARG A 198 8.02 4.94 -20.45
CA ARG A 198 6.80 5.58 -20.92
C ARG A 198 6.93 7.10 -20.92
N LYS A 199 6.53 7.73 -22.03
CA LYS A 199 6.52 9.19 -22.19
C LYS A 199 5.68 9.84 -21.07
N GLY A 200 6.27 10.85 -20.42
CA GLY A 200 5.62 11.62 -19.37
C GLY A 200 5.65 11.01 -17.97
N TRP A 201 5.97 9.74 -17.83
CA TRP A 201 6.21 9.12 -16.52
C TRP A 201 7.61 9.43 -16.03
N SER A 202 7.74 9.88 -14.81
CA SER A 202 9.03 10.21 -14.19
C SER A 202 8.98 10.05 -12.69
N ASN A 203 9.99 9.45 -12.10
CA ASN A 203 10.10 9.28 -10.65
C ASN A 203 8.85 8.66 -10.00
N GLY A 204 8.22 7.70 -10.68
CA GLY A 204 7.01 7.05 -10.21
C GLY A 204 5.74 7.90 -10.29
N GLU A 205 5.80 9.10 -10.82
CA GLU A 205 4.65 9.99 -11.02
C GLU A 205 4.04 9.83 -12.41
N ALA A 206 2.71 9.83 -12.45
CA ALA A 206 1.95 9.80 -13.70
C ALA A 206 2.07 11.12 -14.47
N PRO A 207 1.88 11.11 -15.81
CA PRO A 207 1.97 12.32 -16.63
C PRO A 207 0.98 13.40 -16.22
N TYR A 208 1.42 14.65 -16.36
CA TYR A 208 0.60 15.85 -16.23
C TYR A 208 0.40 16.52 -17.58
N GLY A 209 -0.82 16.93 -17.86
CA GLY A 209 -1.13 17.81 -18.99
C GLY A 209 -0.62 19.23 -18.78
N LYS A 210 -0.69 20.05 -19.83
CA LYS A 210 -0.26 21.47 -19.82
C LYS A 210 -0.97 22.31 -18.76
N ASN A 211 -2.19 21.91 -18.38
CA ASN A 211 -2.97 22.56 -17.33
C ASN A 211 -2.67 22.01 -15.92
N GLY A 212 -1.71 21.07 -15.77
CA GLY A 212 -1.35 20.45 -14.51
C GLY A 212 -2.32 19.37 -14.02
N ALA A 213 -3.17 18.82 -14.91
CA ALA A 213 -4.08 17.73 -14.62
C ALA A 213 -3.50 16.37 -15.02
N SER A 214 -3.90 15.33 -14.31
CA SER A 214 -3.58 13.94 -14.64
C SER A 214 -4.82 13.07 -14.52
N ALA A 215 -5.15 12.34 -15.58
CA ALA A 215 -6.26 11.39 -15.56
C ALA A 215 -6.05 10.29 -14.50
N VAL A 216 -4.80 9.86 -14.31
CA VAL A 216 -4.44 8.84 -13.34
C VAL A 216 -4.77 9.28 -11.91
N LEU A 217 -4.46 10.54 -11.56
CA LEU A 217 -4.77 11.09 -10.24
C LEU A 217 -6.28 11.29 -10.05
N ASP A 218 -6.96 11.80 -11.07
CA ASP A 218 -8.40 12.00 -11.04
C ASP A 218 -9.15 10.65 -10.90
N LEU A 219 -8.64 9.59 -11.54
CA LEU A 219 -9.18 8.23 -11.39
C LEU A 219 -8.95 7.66 -9.98
N GLN A 220 -7.79 7.90 -9.37
CA GLN A 220 -7.54 7.49 -7.99
C GLN A 220 -8.47 8.23 -7.00
N LEU A 221 -8.69 9.54 -7.20
CA LEU A 221 -9.65 10.29 -6.38
C LEU A 221 -11.08 9.83 -6.59
N LEU A 222 -11.49 9.57 -7.85
CA LEU A 222 -12.79 9.00 -8.18
C LEU A 222 -13.04 7.70 -7.40
N TRP A 223 -12.07 6.80 -7.45
CA TRP A 223 -12.12 5.56 -6.70
C TRP A 223 -12.19 5.80 -5.20
N GLY A 224 -11.41 6.74 -4.65
CA GLY A 224 -11.45 7.13 -3.24
C GLY A 224 -12.84 7.61 -2.81
N TYR A 225 -13.52 8.45 -3.62
CA TYR A 225 -14.90 8.88 -3.35
C TYR A 225 -15.89 7.72 -3.39
N GLN A 226 -15.77 6.80 -4.35
CA GLN A 226 -16.65 5.63 -4.45
C GLN A 226 -16.53 4.72 -3.22
N VAL A 227 -15.30 4.44 -2.79
CA VAL A 227 -15.03 3.64 -1.60
C VAL A 227 -15.55 4.33 -0.34
N ALA A 228 -15.33 5.64 -0.20
CA ALA A 228 -15.82 6.39 0.95
C ALA A 228 -17.36 6.45 0.99
N ALA A 229 -18.02 6.60 -0.16
CA ALA A 229 -19.47 6.54 -0.23
C ALA A 229 -20.03 5.19 0.26
N ASP A 230 -19.38 4.10 -0.13
CA ASP A 230 -19.73 2.75 0.31
C ASP A 230 -19.53 2.56 1.83
N LEU A 231 -18.37 2.94 2.35
CA LEU A 231 -18.07 2.88 3.79
C LEU A 231 -19.04 3.71 4.63
N GLU A 232 -19.35 4.95 4.21
CA GLU A 232 -20.31 5.81 4.89
C GLU A 232 -21.75 5.27 4.82
N SER A 233 -22.10 4.65 3.69
CA SER A 233 -23.43 4.02 3.53
C SER A 233 -23.63 2.84 4.49
N GLN A 234 -22.57 2.07 4.73
CA GLN A 234 -22.63 0.89 5.57
C GLN A 234 -22.49 1.21 7.08
N LEU A 235 -21.61 2.14 7.43
CA LEU A 235 -21.13 2.32 8.81
C LEU A 235 -21.27 3.73 9.35
N GLY A 236 -21.38 4.71 8.45
CA GLY A 236 -21.25 6.12 8.79
C GLY A 236 -22.56 6.91 8.71
N MET A 237 -22.48 8.06 8.07
CA MET A 237 -23.56 9.01 7.95
C MET A 237 -24.09 9.07 6.52
N LYS A 238 -25.39 8.87 6.34
CA LYS A 238 -26.07 8.93 5.04
C LYS A 238 -25.72 10.21 4.25
N ALA A 239 -25.65 11.36 4.92
CA ALA A 239 -25.30 12.63 4.28
C ALA A 239 -23.89 12.61 3.65
N TYR A 240 -22.91 12.00 4.30
CA TYR A 240 -21.57 11.82 3.71
C TYR A 240 -21.57 10.80 2.57
N ALA A 241 -22.32 9.72 2.69
CA ALA A 241 -22.45 8.73 1.62
C ALA A 241 -23.03 9.38 0.35
N GLU A 242 -24.10 10.13 0.48
CA GLU A 242 -24.73 10.85 -0.64
C GLU A 242 -23.80 11.92 -1.24
N MET A 243 -23.11 12.69 -0.40
CA MET A 243 -22.15 13.70 -0.84
C MET A 243 -21.01 13.09 -1.64
N TYR A 244 -20.38 12.02 -1.16
CA TYR A 244 -19.28 11.37 -1.88
C TYR A 244 -19.75 10.67 -3.15
N ALA A 245 -20.95 10.09 -3.16
CA ALA A 245 -21.53 9.53 -4.37
C ALA A 245 -21.75 10.59 -5.45
N GLN A 246 -22.24 11.78 -5.07
CA GLN A 246 -22.39 12.91 -6.00
C GLN A 246 -21.05 13.42 -6.52
N LYS A 247 -20.03 13.58 -5.66
CA LYS A 247 -18.67 13.96 -6.08
C LYS A 247 -18.08 12.94 -7.04
N ALA A 248 -18.25 11.64 -6.77
CA ALA A 248 -17.81 10.57 -7.66
C ALA A 248 -18.50 10.66 -9.04
N LEU A 249 -19.81 10.91 -9.07
CA LEU A 249 -20.55 11.03 -10.33
C LEU A 249 -20.08 12.23 -11.16
N GLN A 250 -19.88 13.39 -10.51
CA GLN A 250 -19.38 14.60 -11.17
C GLN A 250 -17.97 14.39 -11.74
N LEU A 251 -17.07 13.84 -10.91
CA LEU A 251 -15.69 13.56 -11.32
C LEU A 251 -15.62 12.53 -12.46
N LYS A 252 -16.42 11.46 -12.41
CA LYS A 252 -16.53 10.48 -13.49
C LYS A 252 -16.96 11.12 -14.82
N LYS A 253 -17.94 12.01 -14.76
CA LYS A 253 -18.42 12.74 -15.96
C LYS A 253 -17.30 13.60 -16.54
N MET A 254 -16.60 14.36 -15.70
CA MET A 254 -15.45 15.18 -16.11
C MET A 254 -14.33 14.34 -16.73
N ILE A 255 -13.95 13.22 -16.11
CA ILE A 255 -12.93 12.31 -16.61
C ILE A 255 -13.27 11.81 -18.01
N LEU A 256 -14.50 11.34 -18.23
CA LEU A 256 -14.95 10.87 -19.53
C LEU A 256 -14.97 11.99 -20.59
N GLN A 257 -15.34 13.19 -20.23
CA GLN A 257 -15.34 14.32 -21.16
C GLN A 257 -13.93 14.74 -21.58
N LYS A 258 -12.99 14.73 -20.66
CA LYS A 258 -11.65 15.28 -20.90
C LYS A 258 -10.64 14.26 -21.41
N TYR A 259 -10.65 13.07 -20.85
CA TYR A 259 -9.58 12.09 -21.10
C TYR A 259 -10.00 10.95 -22.04
N TRP A 260 -11.29 10.78 -22.33
CA TRP A 260 -11.71 9.74 -23.27
C TRP A 260 -11.27 10.06 -24.69
N ASP A 261 -10.49 9.17 -25.28
CA ASP A 261 -10.10 9.20 -26.69
C ASP A 261 -10.98 8.21 -27.48
N ALA A 262 -12.00 8.74 -28.14
CA ALA A 262 -12.94 7.93 -28.91
C ALA A 262 -12.29 7.25 -30.12
N SER A 263 -11.21 7.81 -30.66
CA SER A 263 -10.51 7.23 -31.82
C SER A 263 -9.72 5.97 -31.45
N LYS A 264 -9.25 5.88 -30.22
CA LYS A 264 -8.48 4.74 -29.68
C LYS A 264 -9.31 3.85 -28.76
N GLY A 265 -10.49 4.31 -28.29
CA GLY A 265 -11.33 3.58 -27.34
C GLY A 265 -10.73 3.44 -25.95
N ILE A 266 -9.90 4.40 -25.48
CA ILE A 266 -9.18 4.37 -24.21
C ILE A 266 -9.31 5.70 -23.46
N LEU A 267 -8.99 5.68 -22.16
CA LEU A 267 -8.69 6.90 -21.39
C LEU A 267 -7.22 7.24 -21.58
N ALA A 268 -6.92 8.47 -21.99
CA ALA A 268 -5.58 9.01 -22.09
C ALA A 268 -5.10 9.53 -20.74
N ASP A 269 -3.78 9.57 -20.51
CA ASP A 269 -3.18 10.05 -19.26
C ASP A 269 -3.41 11.55 -19.03
N THR A 270 -3.58 12.33 -20.12
CA THR A 270 -3.78 13.79 -20.07
C THR A 270 -4.85 14.23 -21.09
N GLU A 271 -5.30 15.50 -20.97
CA GLU A 271 -6.27 16.09 -21.89
C GLU A 271 -5.76 16.19 -23.35
N GLU A 272 -4.44 16.28 -23.52
CA GLU A 272 -3.79 16.34 -24.82
C GLU A 272 -3.85 15.01 -25.59
N LYS A 273 -4.20 13.92 -24.92
CA LYS A 273 -4.35 12.56 -25.51
C LYS A 273 -3.09 12.08 -26.23
N GLU A 274 -1.93 12.49 -25.75
CA GLU A 274 -0.61 12.13 -26.29
C GLU A 274 -0.12 10.80 -25.70
N VAL A 275 -0.86 9.73 -25.83
CA VAL A 275 -0.45 8.41 -25.33
C VAL A 275 0.41 7.67 -26.35
#